data_02ce4b5b25ec2980e3382eb066a7aeeb
#
_entry.id   02ce4b5b25ec2980e3382eb066a7aeeb
#
_cell.length_a   1.000
_cell.length_b   1.000
_cell.length_c   1.000
_cell.angle_alpha   90.00
_cell.angle_beta   90.00
_cell.angle_gamma   90.00
#
_symmetry.space_group_name_H-M   'P 1'
#
loop_
_entity.id
_entity.type
_entity.pdbx_description
1 polymer ?
#
loop_
_entity_poly.entity_id
_entity_poly.type
_entity_poly.pdbx_seq_one_letter_code
_entity_poly.pdbx_strand_id
1 'polypeptide(L)'
;MHSHETTKRREPYVFSDDVQQVVRNVIQLRYKHLPVWYTLFHEHIAYKTPVIRPLFFQYTYDTNVFAIYNQLLVGTDIMVRAVSEPGVSSVPVYFPGGSNEYWVSLDGSTVYQGSGNYVDIPVTINTVRG
;
A
#
# COMPACT_ATOMS: atom_id res chain seq x y z
N MET A 1 11.34 12.97 5.15
CA MET A 1 11.42 13.79 3.92
C MET A 1 12.78 14.46 3.93
N HIS A 2 13.62 14.21 2.91
CA HIS A 2 14.91 14.89 2.79
C HIS A 2 14.76 16.08 1.84
N SER A 3 15.22 17.25 2.26
CA SER A 3 15.28 18.46 1.43
C SER A 3 16.66 19.07 1.53
N HIS A 4 17.17 19.54 0.41
CA HIS A 4 18.34 20.37 0.32
C HIS A 4 17.91 21.84 0.14
N GLU A 5 18.80 22.77 0.31
CA GLU A 5 18.53 24.21 0.21
C GLU A 5 17.84 24.61 -1.11
N THR A 6 18.21 23.92 -2.19
CA THR A 6 17.64 24.14 -3.54
C THR A 6 16.38 23.32 -3.84
N THR A 7 15.93 22.47 -2.91
CA THR A 7 14.77 21.62 -3.14
C THR A 7 13.48 22.42 -3.03
N LYS A 8 12.57 22.25 -4.00
CA LYS A 8 11.24 22.85 -3.93
C LYS A 8 10.52 22.42 -2.64
N ARG A 9 9.88 23.36 -1.99
CA ARG A 9 9.10 23.12 -0.76
C ARG A 9 8.04 22.04 -0.99
N ARG A 10 7.89 21.14 -0.02
CA ARG A 10 6.98 19.99 -0.06
C ARG A 10 6.18 19.81 1.23
N GLU A 11 6.24 20.78 2.11
CA GLU A 11 5.46 20.77 3.34
C GLU A 11 3.95 20.87 3.00
N PRO A 12 3.07 20.17 3.72
CA PRO A 12 1.63 20.13 3.38
C PRO A 12 1.00 21.52 3.23
N TYR A 13 1.41 22.49 4.03
CA TYR A 13 0.84 23.84 4.04
C TYR A 13 1.13 24.66 2.77
N VAL A 14 2.09 24.26 1.93
CA VAL A 14 2.39 24.95 0.67
C VAL A 14 1.50 24.54 -0.49
N PHE A 15 0.67 23.50 -0.29
CA PHE A 15 -0.27 23.02 -1.27
C PHE A 15 -1.67 23.61 -1.06
N SER A 16 -2.55 23.41 -2.06
CA SER A 16 -3.96 23.82 -1.95
C SER A 16 -4.68 23.11 -0.81
N ASP A 17 -5.78 23.70 -0.35
CA ASP A 17 -6.59 23.16 0.76
C ASP A 17 -7.06 21.73 0.47
N ASP A 18 -7.41 21.42 -0.77
CA ASP A 18 -7.82 20.07 -1.18
C ASP A 18 -6.70 19.05 -0.94
N VAL A 19 -5.46 19.39 -1.35
CA VAL A 19 -4.29 18.52 -1.13
C VAL A 19 -4.00 18.40 0.36
N GLN A 20 -4.10 19.48 1.12
CA GLN A 20 -3.91 19.43 2.57
C GLN A 20 -4.96 18.51 3.24
N GLN A 21 -6.21 18.54 2.75
CA GLN A 21 -7.26 17.66 3.27
C GLN A 21 -6.96 16.19 2.98
N VAL A 22 -6.50 15.87 1.76
CA VAL A 22 -6.07 14.50 1.40
C VAL A 22 -4.94 14.03 2.31
N VAL A 23 -3.91 14.86 2.50
CA VAL A 23 -2.79 14.54 3.41
C VAL A 23 -3.28 14.29 4.84
N ARG A 24 -4.22 15.10 5.33
CA ARG A 24 -4.81 14.92 6.67
C ARG A 24 -5.54 13.58 6.79
N ASN A 25 -6.33 13.21 5.78
CA ASN A 25 -7.04 11.93 5.75
C ASN A 25 -6.07 10.74 5.76
N VAL A 26 -4.98 10.81 4.97
CA VAL A 26 -3.93 9.77 4.96
C VAL A 26 -3.26 9.63 6.33
N ILE A 27 -2.95 10.75 6.98
CA ILE A 27 -2.36 10.74 8.31
C ILE A 27 -3.32 10.10 9.32
N GLN A 28 -4.61 10.43 9.27
CA GLN A 28 -5.62 9.83 10.14
C GLN A 28 -5.72 8.31 9.91
N LEU A 29 -5.72 7.86 8.64
CA LEU A 29 -5.72 6.45 8.30
C LEU A 29 -4.47 5.75 8.88
N ARG A 30 -3.30 6.36 8.76
CA ARG A 30 -2.06 5.87 9.37
C ARG A 30 -2.21 5.71 10.90
N TYR A 31 -2.74 6.72 11.57
CA TYR A 31 -2.93 6.67 13.03
C TYR A 31 -3.88 5.54 13.43
N LYS A 32 -4.93 5.30 12.67
CA LYS A 32 -5.86 4.18 12.90
C LYS A 32 -5.15 2.81 12.88
N HIS A 33 -4.09 2.68 12.06
CA HIS A 33 -3.36 1.43 11.87
C HIS A 33 -2.02 1.35 12.64
N LEU A 34 -1.70 2.33 13.50
CA LEU A 34 -0.48 2.28 14.31
C LEU A 34 -0.33 1.01 15.15
N PRO A 35 -1.38 0.42 15.75
CA PRO A 35 -1.26 -0.83 16.49
C PRO A 35 -0.69 -1.98 15.65
N VAL A 36 -1.06 -2.06 14.37
CA VAL A 36 -0.51 -3.05 13.43
C VAL A 36 1.00 -2.88 13.29
N TRP A 37 1.47 -1.64 13.07
CA TRP A 37 2.90 -1.34 12.97
C TRP A 37 3.66 -1.71 14.22
N TYR A 38 3.09 -1.42 15.38
CA TYR A 38 3.70 -1.76 16.68
C TYR A 38 3.88 -3.28 16.82
N THR A 39 2.86 -4.05 16.47
CA THR A 39 2.92 -5.53 16.48
C THR A 39 3.99 -6.05 15.53
N LEU A 40 4.03 -5.54 14.30
CA LEU A 40 5.00 -5.94 13.28
C LEU A 40 6.44 -5.62 13.68
N PHE A 41 6.69 -4.50 14.35
CA PHE A 41 8.01 -4.19 14.90
C PHE A 41 8.41 -5.12 16.03
N HIS A 42 7.46 -5.52 16.88
CA HIS A 42 7.72 -6.54 17.91
C HIS A 42 8.09 -7.89 17.27
N GLU A 43 7.33 -8.33 16.28
CA GLU A 43 7.61 -9.56 15.52
C GLU A 43 8.98 -9.49 14.82
N HIS A 44 9.32 -8.33 14.24
CA HIS A 44 10.64 -8.13 13.65
C HIS A 44 11.77 -8.33 14.66
N ILE A 45 11.63 -7.82 15.87
CA ILE A 45 12.62 -8.01 16.93
C ILE A 45 12.72 -9.49 17.34
N ALA A 46 11.58 -10.16 17.49
CA ALA A 46 11.52 -11.54 17.94
C ALA A 46 11.98 -12.55 16.87
N TYR A 47 11.53 -12.38 15.64
CA TYR A 47 11.69 -13.38 14.56
C TYR A 47 12.59 -12.93 13.42
N LYS A 48 13.07 -11.68 13.42
CA LYS A 48 13.91 -11.08 12.35
C LYS A 48 13.20 -11.02 11.00
N THR A 49 11.88 -11.05 10.97
CA THR A 49 11.09 -10.92 9.74
C THR A 49 10.97 -9.45 9.33
N PRO A 50 11.14 -9.10 8.05
CA PRO A 50 10.94 -7.74 7.59
C PRO A 50 9.50 -7.25 7.83
N VAL A 51 9.35 -5.99 8.25
CA VAL A 51 8.03 -5.37 8.42
C VAL A 51 7.38 -5.08 7.08
N ILE A 52 8.16 -4.55 6.13
CA ILE A 52 7.74 -4.32 4.74
C ILE A 52 8.38 -5.40 3.89
N ARG A 53 7.58 -6.08 3.07
CA ARG A 53 8.01 -7.27 2.32
C ARG A 53 7.59 -7.15 0.86
N PRO A 54 8.43 -7.54 -0.10
CA PRO A 54 7.99 -7.75 -1.47
C PRO A 54 7.02 -8.95 -1.52
N LEU A 55 6.17 -9.02 -2.55
CA LEU A 55 5.19 -10.10 -2.68
C LEU A 55 5.86 -11.48 -2.71
N PHE A 56 7.01 -11.62 -3.36
CA PHE A 56 7.72 -12.90 -3.46
C PHE A 56 8.20 -13.45 -2.11
N PHE A 57 8.25 -12.61 -1.07
CA PHE A 57 8.63 -13.08 0.26
C PHE A 57 7.57 -14.01 0.87
N GLN A 58 6.30 -13.75 0.58
CA GLN A 58 5.17 -14.55 1.05
C GLN A 58 4.73 -15.59 0.03
N TYR A 59 4.76 -15.25 -1.26
CA TYR A 59 4.27 -16.06 -2.37
C TYR A 59 5.43 -16.62 -3.20
N THR A 60 6.31 -17.40 -2.55
CA THR A 60 7.56 -17.93 -3.14
C THR A 60 7.34 -18.89 -4.31
N TYR A 61 6.18 -19.49 -4.41
CA TYR A 61 5.79 -20.44 -5.45
C TYR A 61 5.09 -19.78 -6.65
N ASP A 62 4.73 -18.51 -6.54
CA ASP A 62 4.14 -17.75 -7.63
C ASP A 62 5.22 -16.97 -8.38
N THR A 63 5.65 -17.48 -9.53
CA THR A 63 6.72 -16.85 -10.32
C THR A 63 6.36 -15.47 -10.87
N ASN A 64 5.06 -15.15 -10.98
CA ASN A 64 4.61 -13.85 -11.49
C ASN A 64 4.97 -12.72 -10.52
N VAL A 65 5.04 -12.99 -9.20
CA VAL A 65 5.34 -11.95 -8.21
C VAL A 65 6.80 -11.51 -8.20
N PHE A 66 7.72 -12.27 -8.83
CA PHE A 66 9.16 -11.95 -8.81
C PHE A 66 9.49 -10.65 -9.53
N ALA A 67 8.72 -10.30 -10.56
CA ALA A 67 8.90 -9.07 -11.32
C ALA A 67 8.08 -7.87 -10.78
N ILE A 68 7.25 -8.08 -9.74
CA ILE A 68 6.39 -7.03 -9.19
C ILE A 68 7.19 -6.20 -8.18
N TYR A 69 7.50 -4.96 -8.55
CA TYR A 69 8.28 -4.03 -7.71
C TYR A 69 7.44 -2.87 -7.16
N ASN A 70 6.22 -2.70 -7.63
CA ASN A 70 5.33 -1.59 -7.29
C ASN A 70 4.20 -1.97 -6.32
N GLN A 71 4.20 -3.23 -5.86
CA GLN A 71 3.34 -3.73 -4.80
C GLN A 71 4.21 -4.32 -3.69
N LEU A 72 3.77 -4.14 -2.45
CA LEU A 72 4.45 -4.67 -1.29
C LEU A 72 3.44 -5.09 -0.22
N LEU A 73 3.89 -5.90 0.71
CA LEU A 73 3.14 -6.28 1.90
C LEU A 73 3.68 -5.53 3.12
N VAL A 74 2.77 -5.09 3.97
CA VAL A 74 3.05 -4.66 5.34
C VAL A 74 2.63 -5.81 6.25
N GLY A 75 3.62 -6.48 6.83
CA GLY A 75 3.39 -7.78 7.48
C GLY A 75 3.04 -8.87 6.47
N THR A 76 2.09 -9.73 6.83
CA THR A 76 1.55 -10.81 6.00
C THR A 76 0.23 -10.44 5.33
N ASP A 77 -0.50 -9.47 5.87
CA ASP A 77 -1.93 -9.33 5.66
C ASP A 77 -2.34 -8.04 4.93
N ILE A 78 -1.50 -7.01 4.89
CA ILE A 78 -1.84 -5.75 4.24
C ILE A 78 -1.01 -5.58 2.97
N MET A 79 -1.67 -5.57 1.83
CA MET A 79 -1.04 -5.30 0.54
C MET A 79 -1.18 -3.82 0.17
N VAL A 80 -0.11 -3.24 -0.32
CA VAL A 80 -0.05 -1.84 -0.75
C VAL A 80 0.40 -1.76 -2.20
N ARG A 81 -0.33 -1.00 -3.02
CA ARG A 81 0.03 -0.63 -4.38
C ARG A 81 0.18 0.90 -4.46
N ALA A 82 1.39 1.35 -4.69
CA ALA A 82 1.65 2.77 -4.85
C ALA A 82 1.18 3.28 -6.22
N VAL A 83 0.51 4.44 -6.25
CA VAL A 83 0.18 5.16 -7.47
C VAL A 83 1.33 6.12 -7.74
N SER A 84 2.14 5.84 -8.76
CA SER A 84 3.34 6.61 -9.10
C SER A 84 3.18 7.45 -10.38
N GLU A 85 2.17 7.14 -11.18
CA GLU A 85 1.94 7.80 -12.46
C GLU A 85 0.95 8.97 -12.29
N PRO A 86 1.26 10.17 -12.79
CA PRO A 86 0.35 11.29 -12.73
C PRO A 86 -0.83 11.11 -13.70
N GLY A 87 -2.03 11.54 -13.29
CA GLY A 87 -3.21 11.59 -14.16
C GLY A 87 -3.88 10.25 -14.45
N VAL A 88 -3.46 9.15 -13.81
CA VAL A 88 -4.13 7.86 -13.95
C VAL A 88 -5.43 7.81 -13.15
N SER A 89 -6.46 7.16 -13.72
CA SER A 89 -7.76 6.93 -13.08
C SER A 89 -7.93 5.51 -12.54
N SER A 90 -7.03 4.60 -12.91
CA SER A 90 -6.97 3.24 -12.37
C SER A 90 -5.52 2.75 -12.36
N VAL A 91 -5.25 1.75 -11.53
CA VAL A 91 -3.96 1.05 -11.48
C VAL A 91 -4.19 -0.45 -11.49
N PRO A 92 -3.38 -1.21 -12.23
CA PRO A 92 -3.43 -2.66 -12.16
C PRO A 92 -2.84 -3.14 -10.82
N VAL A 93 -3.59 -3.98 -10.13
CA VAL A 93 -3.20 -4.63 -8.88
C VAL A 93 -3.19 -6.13 -9.09
N TYR A 94 -2.07 -6.77 -8.81
CA TYR A 94 -1.96 -8.21 -8.84
C TYR A 94 -2.44 -8.79 -7.51
N PHE A 95 -3.37 -9.74 -7.55
CA PHE A 95 -3.86 -10.44 -6.37
C PHE A 95 -3.25 -11.84 -6.33
N PRO A 96 -2.16 -12.04 -5.56
CA PRO A 96 -1.53 -13.34 -5.40
C PRO A 96 -2.40 -14.27 -4.56
N GLY A 97 -2.03 -15.54 -4.56
CA GLY A 97 -2.71 -16.59 -3.81
C GLY A 97 -3.60 -17.45 -4.69
N GLY A 98 -4.20 -18.45 -4.08
CA GLY A 98 -5.10 -19.38 -4.75
C GLY A 98 -6.56 -18.94 -4.63
N SER A 99 -7.45 -19.70 -5.29
CA SER A 99 -8.89 -19.43 -5.30
C SER A 99 -9.55 -19.43 -3.90
N ASN A 100 -8.85 -19.88 -2.89
CA ASN A 100 -9.30 -19.89 -1.49
C ASN A 100 -8.82 -18.67 -0.69
N GLU A 101 -7.99 -17.81 -1.28
CA GLU A 101 -7.54 -16.57 -0.65
C GLU A 101 -8.41 -15.41 -1.13
N TYR A 102 -8.72 -14.51 -0.21
CA TYR A 102 -9.53 -13.33 -0.48
C TYR A 102 -8.82 -12.09 0.06
N TRP A 103 -8.84 -11.05 -0.73
CA TRP A 103 -8.33 -9.73 -0.40
C TRP A 103 -9.51 -8.79 -0.20
N VAL A 104 -9.55 -8.13 0.93
CA VAL A 104 -10.63 -7.19 1.27
C VAL A 104 -10.06 -5.79 1.28
N SER A 105 -10.72 -4.85 0.61
CA SER A 105 -10.33 -3.45 0.69
C SER A 105 -10.33 -2.98 2.15
N LEU A 106 -9.40 -2.08 2.51
CA LEU A 106 -9.21 -1.68 3.91
C LEU A 106 -10.45 -1.01 4.52
N ASP A 107 -11.33 -0.46 3.67
CA ASP A 107 -12.64 0.08 4.06
C ASP A 107 -13.74 -0.99 4.15
N GLY A 108 -13.43 -2.24 3.80
CA GLY A 108 -14.36 -3.36 3.80
C GLY A 108 -15.39 -3.35 2.66
N SER A 109 -15.28 -2.43 1.71
CA SER A 109 -16.31 -2.23 0.67
C SER A 109 -16.25 -3.24 -0.47
N THR A 110 -15.08 -3.81 -0.74
CA THR A 110 -14.86 -4.68 -1.90
C THR A 110 -14.03 -5.90 -1.53
N VAL A 111 -14.39 -7.04 -2.10
CA VAL A 111 -13.66 -8.31 -1.94
C VAL A 111 -13.11 -8.73 -3.30
N TYR A 112 -11.84 -9.09 -3.33
CA TYR A 112 -11.14 -9.62 -4.49
C TYR A 112 -10.67 -11.04 -4.20
N GLN A 113 -10.79 -11.93 -5.17
CA GLN A 113 -10.27 -13.28 -5.04
C GLN A 113 -8.79 -13.31 -5.44
N GLY A 114 -7.98 -14.04 -4.68
CA GLY A 114 -6.59 -14.34 -5.03
C GLY A 114 -6.55 -15.27 -6.22
N SER A 115 -6.51 -14.70 -7.43
CA SER A 115 -6.62 -15.45 -8.68
C SER A 115 -5.30 -15.56 -9.45
N GLY A 116 -4.22 -14.93 -8.96
CA GLY A 116 -2.98 -14.80 -9.71
C GLY A 116 -3.12 -13.92 -10.96
N ASN A 117 -4.09 -13.01 -10.97
CA ASN A 117 -4.36 -12.09 -12.07
C ASN A 117 -4.32 -10.63 -11.63
N TYR A 118 -4.17 -9.74 -12.60
CA TYR A 118 -4.31 -8.30 -12.41
C TYR A 118 -5.77 -7.88 -12.49
N VAL A 119 -6.15 -6.97 -11.59
CA VAL A 119 -7.45 -6.29 -11.61
C VAL A 119 -7.19 -4.79 -11.60
N ASP A 120 -7.85 -4.04 -12.48
CA ASP A 120 -7.77 -2.59 -12.52
C ASP A 120 -8.58 -1.97 -11.39
N ILE A 121 -7.89 -1.33 -10.46
CA ILE A 121 -8.50 -0.68 -9.31
C ILE A 121 -8.63 0.82 -9.60
N PRO A 122 -9.85 1.38 -9.58
CA PRO A 122 -10.04 2.81 -9.78
C PRO A 122 -9.40 3.61 -8.64
N VAL A 123 -8.69 4.67 -9.02
CA VAL A 123 -8.01 5.58 -8.08
C VAL A 123 -8.39 7.02 -8.37
N THR A 124 -8.48 7.83 -7.34
CA THR A 124 -8.66 9.27 -7.44
C THR A 124 -7.73 9.98 -6.47
N ILE A 125 -7.44 11.25 -6.71
CA ILE A 125 -6.59 12.05 -5.81
C ILE A 125 -7.18 12.15 -4.39
N ASN A 126 -8.49 12.02 -4.26
CA ASN A 126 -9.21 12.18 -3.00
C ASN A 126 -9.44 10.86 -2.26
N THR A 127 -9.13 9.72 -2.87
CA THR A 127 -9.33 8.40 -2.25
C THR A 127 -8.01 7.73 -1.98
N VAL A 128 -7.70 7.56 -0.70
CA VAL A 128 -6.76 6.53 -0.27
C VAL A 128 -7.60 5.27 -0.13
N ARG A 129 -7.51 4.39 -1.09
CA ARG A 129 -8.04 3.03 -0.96
C ARG A 129 -6.93 2.15 -0.41
N GLY A 130 -7.18 1.58 0.73
CA GLY A 130 -6.39 0.51 1.30
C GLY A 130 -7.11 -0.80 1.12
#